data_95932d61b150daeb768cd07173409700
#
_entry.id   95932d61b150daeb768cd07173409700
#
_cell.length_a   1.000
_cell.length_b   1.000
_cell.length_c   1.000
_cell.angle_alpha   90.00
_cell.angle_beta   90.00
_cell.angle_gamma   90.00
#
_symmetry.space_group_name_H-M   'P 1'
#
loop_
_entity.id
_entity.type
_entity.pdbx_description
1 polymer ?
#
loop_
_entity_poly.entity_id
_entity_poly.type
_entity_poly.pdbx_seq_one_letter_code
_entity_poly.pdbx_strand_id
1 'polypeptide(L)'
;MGRIIGETLQADQQAFISTHSEEIIKGLLEVCPDRIKIVRIKRVGDYNSISVLDNEKFSEIWNDPLLKYSNIMTSLFHKEVMLCESDSDCKMYSVIEHHLKYKVGKYSETLFIHCGGKHRMAKIASALRSLDIDVKLIPDLDVLNDECIFKGIATSFDVDWESIKKDYNIIASNLHSSKEAVDKNKLLGMVSQIVNESENPNLSLKEINTIKAELKTESKWEALKRNGITALPSGDATVAFQKMDQVLRDVGIFIVPVGELECFVKQVGGHGPDWVNKVLETYPDLDDKVYDEIKKFIAQVCCERL
;
A
#
# COMPACT_ATOMS: atom_id res chain seq x y z
N MET A 1 16.41 17.58 23.11
CA MET A 1 15.55 18.62 23.73
C MET A 1 14.40 17.97 24.51
N GLY A 2 13.51 17.21 23.94
CA GLY A 2 12.38 16.59 24.65
C GLY A 2 12.77 15.76 25.87
N ARG A 3 13.82 14.93 25.76
CA ARG A 3 14.35 14.16 26.88
C ARG A 3 14.80 15.07 28.07
N ILE A 4 15.55 16.15 27.80
CA ILE A 4 15.99 17.07 28.81
C ILE A 4 14.80 17.72 29.52
N ILE A 5 13.77 18.14 28.75
CA ILE A 5 12.56 18.73 29.35
C ILE A 5 11.87 17.71 30.27
N GLY A 6 11.69 16.46 29.81
CA GLY A 6 11.04 15.42 30.60
C GLY A 6 11.79 15.05 31.89
N GLU A 7 13.14 15.02 31.83
CA GLU A 7 14.00 14.73 32.98
C GLU A 7 14.05 15.87 33.99
N THR A 8 13.91 17.14 33.55
CA THR A 8 14.02 18.32 34.44
C THR A 8 12.69 18.75 35.04
N LEU A 9 11.56 18.37 34.44
CA LEU A 9 10.22 18.77 34.89
C LEU A 9 9.84 18.02 36.18
N GLN A 10 9.66 18.77 37.29
CA GLN A 10 9.26 18.19 38.58
C GLN A 10 7.80 17.71 38.58
N ALA A 11 7.43 16.91 39.57
CA ALA A 11 6.11 16.28 39.61
C ALA A 11 4.94 17.28 39.79
N ASP A 12 5.20 18.41 40.40
CA ASP A 12 4.26 19.49 40.64
C ASP A 12 4.25 20.57 39.53
N GLN A 13 5.08 20.41 38.51
CA GLN A 13 5.19 21.35 37.40
C GLN A 13 4.42 20.84 36.17
N GLN A 14 3.88 21.78 35.42
CA GLN A 14 3.24 21.55 34.12
C GLN A 14 3.89 22.39 33.04
N ALA A 15 4.14 21.81 31.88
CA ALA A 15 4.64 22.51 30.71
C ALA A 15 3.70 22.31 29.51
N PHE A 16 3.45 23.40 28.78
CA PHE A 16 2.75 23.36 27.47
C PHE A 16 3.79 23.59 26.39
N ILE A 17 3.89 22.65 25.48
CA ILE A 17 4.88 22.66 24.39
C ILE A 17 4.13 22.62 23.06
N SER A 18 4.24 23.71 22.29
CA SER A 18 3.78 23.71 20.88
C SER A 18 4.96 23.35 19.99
N THR A 19 4.83 22.28 19.23
CA THR A 19 5.90 21.78 18.38
C THR A 19 5.34 21.03 17.15
N HIS A 20 6.11 20.99 16.09
CA HIS A 20 5.96 20.09 14.96
C HIS A 20 7.18 19.16 14.80
N SER A 21 7.99 19.01 15.85
CA SER A 21 9.15 18.13 15.86
C SER A 21 8.81 16.78 16.52
N GLU A 22 8.88 15.72 15.73
CA GLU A 22 8.72 14.36 16.24
C GLU A 22 9.80 13.98 17.27
N GLU A 23 11.01 14.55 17.14
CA GLU A 23 12.13 14.29 18.05
C GLU A 23 11.87 14.80 19.46
N ILE A 24 11.09 15.88 19.59
CA ILE A 24 10.67 16.38 20.93
C ILE A 24 9.69 15.39 21.55
N ILE A 25 8.71 14.91 20.77
CA ILE A 25 7.71 13.93 21.24
C ILE A 25 8.41 12.62 21.61
N LYS A 26 9.27 12.09 20.75
CA LYS A 26 10.05 10.87 21.01
C LYS A 26 10.88 10.99 22.29
N GLY A 27 11.60 12.10 22.44
CA GLY A 27 12.43 12.32 23.62
C GLY A 27 11.64 12.45 24.93
N LEU A 28 10.44 13.01 24.91
CA LEU A 28 9.53 13.04 26.05
C LEU A 28 8.99 11.64 26.37
N LEU A 29 8.57 10.88 25.35
CA LEU A 29 8.06 9.50 25.50
C LEU A 29 9.09 8.52 26.06
N GLU A 30 10.37 8.77 25.82
CA GLU A 30 11.45 7.93 26.37
C GLU A 30 11.59 8.05 27.89
N VAL A 31 11.28 9.21 28.47
CA VAL A 31 11.58 9.50 29.88
C VAL A 31 10.35 9.70 30.77
N CYS A 32 9.20 10.09 30.19
CA CYS A 32 7.99 10.33 30.97
C CYS A 32 6.70 9.98 30.19
N PRO A 33 6.55 8.75 29.64
CA PRO A 33 5.41 8.38 28.79
C PRO A 33 4.05 8.59 29.48
N ASP A 34 3.94 8.28 30.78
CA ASP A 34 2.70 8.39 31.55
C ASP A 34 2.30 9.83 31.91
N ARG A 35 3.21 10.80 31.72
CA ARG A 35 2.99 12.22 32.06
C ARG A 35 2.69 13.09 30.85
N ILE A 36 2.70 12.53 29.65
CA ILE A 36 2.48 13.27 28.40
C ILE A 36 1.02 13.20 28.02
N LYS A 37 0.48 14.35 27.61
CA LYS A 37 -0.80 14.46 26.93
C LYS A 37 -0.58 15.15 25.59
N ILE A 38 -0.88 14.46 24.50
CA ILE A 38 -0.75 14.99 23.16
C ILE A 38 -2.09 15.53 22.71
N VAL A 39 -2.09 16.80 22.31
CA VAL A 39 -3.26 17.48 21.75
C VAL A 39 -2.93 17.87 20.32
N ARG A 40 -3.66 17.29 19.37
CA ARG A 40 -3.54 17.63 17.95
C ARG A 40 -4.51 18.74 17.59
N ILE A 41 -4.02 19.78 16.94
CA ILE A 41 -4.82 20.88 16.42
C ILE A 41 -4.77 20.82 14.90
N LYS A 42 -5.94 20.62 14.27
CA LYS A 42 -6.09 20.52 12.80
C LYS A 42 -6.94 21.69 12.30
N ARG A 43 -6.47 22.41 11.29
CA ARG A 43 -7.25 23.45 10.62
C ARG A 43 -8.27 22.81 9.69
N VAL A 44 -9.53 23.14 9.85
CA VAL A 44 -10.65 22.67 9.00
C VAL A 44 -11.42 23.90 8.52
N GLY A 45 -11.12 24.33 7.29
CA GLY A 45 -11.71 25.59 6.78
C GLY A 45 -11.37 26.79 7.65
N ASP A 46 -12.37 27.42 8.24
CA ASP A 46 -12.20 28.62 9.07
C ASP A 46 -12.11 28.35 10.58
N TYR A 47 -12.17 27.09 11.01
CA TYR A 47 -12.08 26.71 12.43
C TYR A 47 -10.96 25.69 12.68
N ASN A 48 -10.56 25.57 13.94
CA ASN A 48 -9.61 24.54 14.35
C ASN A 48 -10.36 23.40 15.04
N SER A 49 -10.11 22.16 14.58
CA SER A 49 -10.53 20.95 15.27
C SER A 49 -9.43 20.56 16.25
N ILE A 50 -9.83 20.14 17.44
CA ILE A 50 -8.90 19.73 18.51
C ILE A 50 -9.23 18.27 18.85
N SER A 51 -8.22 17.40 18.75
CA SER A 51 -8.30 16.03 19.22
C SER A 51 -7.24 15.77 20.29
N VAL A 52 -7.67 15.12 21.36
CA VAL A 52 -6.79 14.68 22.44
C VAL A 52 -6.49 13.22 22.20
N LEU A 53 -5.20 12.89 22.00
CA LEU A 53 -4.79 11.53 21.77
C LEU A 53 -4.89 10.71 23.05
N ASP A 54 -5.42 9.50 22.89
CA ASP A 54 -5.54 8.53 23.97
C ASP A 54 -4.15 8.03 24.37
N ASN A 55 -3.78 8.26 25.63
CA ASN A 55 -2.44 7.92 26.13
C ASN A 55 -2.17 6.41 26.14
N GLU A 56 -3.19 5.57 26.39
CA GLU A 56 -3.03 4.10 26.38
C GLU A 56 -2.72 3.63 24.98
N LYS A 57 -3.52 4.04 24.00
CA LYS A 57 -3.28 3.71 22.57
C LYS A 57 -1.95 4.24 22.07
N PHE A 58 -1.57 5.45 22.50
CA PHE A 58 -0.30 6.03 22.10
C PHE A 58 0.89 5.27 22.69
N SER A 59 0.80 4.84 23.95
CA SER A 59 1.80 4.00 24.61
C SER A 59 1.91 2.61 23.95
N GLU A 60 0.80 2.02 23.55
CA GLU A 60 0.79 0.75 22.78
C GLU A 60 1.56 0.90 21.46
N ILE A 61 1.31 1.97 20.71
CA ILE A 61 2.02 2.29 19.47
C ILE A 61 3.51 2.50 19.72
N TRP A 62 3.86 3.26 20.77
CA TRP A 62 5.26 3.57 21.11
C TRP A 62 6.04 2.34 21.54
N ASN A 63 5.42 1.42 22.26
CA ASN A 63 6.05 0.20 22.75
C ASN A 63 6.13 -0.92 21.70
N ASP A 64 5.41 -0.79 20.58
CA ASP A 64 5.51 -1.73 19.49
C ASP A 64 6.73 -1.42 18.60
N PRO A 65 7.73 -2.32 18.51
CA PRO A 65 8.93 -2.06 17.73
C PRO A 65 8.65 -1.76 16.24
N LEU A 66 7.61 -2.38 15.67
CA LEU A 66 7.22 -2.17 14.29
C LEU A 66 6.72 -0.74 14.07
N LEU A 67 5.86 -0.26 14.98
CA LEU A 67 5.22 1.04 14.88
C LEU A 67 6.18 2.16 15.31
N LYS A 68 6.99 1.91 16.32
CA LYS A 68 7.99 2.86 16.83
C LYS A 68 9.01 3.31 15.79
N TYR A 69 9.46 2.39 14.94
CA TYR A 69 10.48 2.65 13.90
C TYR A 69 9.87 2.93 12.51
N SER A 70 8.54 2.96 12.40
CA SER A 70 7.86 3.50 11.23
C SER A 70 7.67 5.02 11.38
N ASN A 71 7.43 5.71 10.27
CA ASN A 71 7.25 7.18 10.28
C ASN A 71 5.89 7.62 10.86
N ILE A 72 5.30 6.83 11.78
CA ILE A 72 3.99 7.12 12.38
C ILE A 72 3.99 8.43 13.14
N MET A 73 5.08 8.75 13.83
CA MET A 73 5.15 10.02 14.59
C MET A 73 5.12 11.25 13.68
N THR A 74 5.72 11.15 12.49
CA THR A 74 5.69 12.20 11.48
C THR A 74 4.26 12.46 11.01
N SER A 75 3.41 11.43 10.96
CA SER A 75 2.03 11.52 10.52
C SER A 75 1.16 12.46 11.37
N LEU A 76 1.51 12.68 12.63
CA LEU A 76 0.80 13.61 13.52
C LEU A 76 0.80 15.06 12.99
N PHE A 77 1.79 15.42 12.17
CA PHE A 77 1.97 16.76 11.62
C PHE A 77 1.42 16.92 10.20
N HIS A 78 0.91 15.85 9.61
CA HIS A 78 0.34 15.89 8.26
C HIS A 78 -1.18 15.85 8.30
N LYS A 79 -1.80 16.41 7.28
CA LYS A 79 -3.25 16.46 7.15
C LYS A 79 -3.82 15.11 6.79
N GLU A 80 -3.16 14.41 5.88
CA GLU A 80 -3.55 13.12 5.33
C GLU A 80 -2.34 12.21 5.22
N VAL A 81 -2.54 10.92 5.42
CA VAL A 81 -1.53 9.88 5.26
C VAL A 81 -1.97 8.86 4.22
N MET A 82 -1.10 8.58 3.27
CA MET A 82 -1.27 7.50 2.29
C MET A 82 -0.36 6.35 2.65
N LEU A 83 -0.96 5.21 2.97
CA LEU A 83 -0.24 3.97 3.25
C LEU A 83 -0.08 3.16 1.97
N CYS A 84 1.14 2.83 1.64
CA CYS A 84 1.52 2.01 0.48
C CYS A 84 2.22 0.73 0.92
N GLU A 85 2.32 -0.25 0.04
CA GLU A 85 2.97 -1.51 0.36
C GLU A 85 4.48 -1.35 0.49
N SER A 86 5.12 -0.68 -0.48
CA SER A 86 6.56 -0.50 -0.61
C SER A 86 7.00 0.97 -0.65
N ASP A 87 8.32 1.20 -0.48
CA ASP A 87 8.95 2.51 -0.64
C ASP A 87 8.85 3.02 -2.09
N SER A 88 8.86 2.12 -3.06
CA SER A 88 8.72 2.46 -4.48
C SER A 88 7.36 3.03 -4.81
N ASP A 89 6.29 2.44 -4.23
CA ASP A 89 4.93 2.96 -4.35
C ASP A 89 4.84 4.36 -3.79
N CYS A 90 5.38 4.56 -2.57
CA CYS A 90 5.40 5.87 -1.93
C CYS A 90 6.09 6.92 -2.80
N LYS A 91 7.26 6.59 -3.38
CA LYS A 91 8.01 7.51 -4.25
C LYS A 91 7.24 7.86 -5.50
N MET A 92 6.76 6.85 -6.23
CA MET A 92 6.07 7.08 -7.49
C MET A 92 4.77 7.84 -7.29
N TYR A 93 3.93 7.41 -6.34
CA TYR A 93 2.65 8.06 -6.06
C TYR A 93 2.82 9.48 -5.53
N SER A 94 3.85 9.76 -4.72
CA SER A 94 4.13 11.12 -4.25
C SER A 94 4.56 12.05 -5.39
N VAL A 95 5.38 11.57 -6.34
CA VAL A 95 5.77 12.36 -7.52
C VAL A 95 4.55 12.74 -8.35
N ILE A 96 3.66 11.78 -8.61
CA ILE A 96 2.42 12.03 -9.37
C ILE A 96 1.47 12.96 -8.61
N GLU A 97 1.27 12.75 -7.32
CA GLU A 97 0.41 13.59 -6.48
C GLU A 97 0.91 15.02 -6.42
N HIS A 98 2.20 15.24 -6.20
CA HIS A 98 2.82 16.56 -6.22
C HIS A 98 2.64 17.26 -7.57
N HIS A 99 2.82 16.54 -8.68
CA HIS A 99 2.61 17.09 -10.01
C HIS A 99 1.15 17.52 -10.23
N LEU A 100 0.18 16.68 -9.86
CA LEU A 100 -1.24 16.99 -9.96
C LEU A 100 -1.61 18.23 -9.13
N LYS A 101 -1.14 18.31 -7.90
CA LYS A 101 -1.39 19.46 -7.02
C LYS A 101 -0.73 20.75 -7.51
N TYR A 102 0.50 20.65 -7.99
CA TYR A 102 1.21 21.81 -8.56
C TYR A 102 0.44 22.42 -9.74
N LYS A 103 -0.12 21.58 -10.63
CA LYS A 103 -0.92 22.06 -11.77
C LYS A 103 -2.16 22.87 -11.40
N VAL A 104 -2.75 22.60 -10.25
CA VAL A 104 -3.91 23.33 -9.73
C VAL A 104 -3.53 24.40 -8.71
N GLY A 105 -2.24 24.72 -8.60
CA GLY A 105 -1.73 25.76 -7.70
C GLY A 105 -1.84 25.41 -6.21
N LYS A 106 -1.86 24.12 -5.88
CA LYS A 106 -1.90 23.61 -4.49
C LYS A 106 -0.57 23.00 -4.09
N TYR A 107 -0.33 22.91 -2.79
CA TYR A 107 0.79 22.18 -2.21
C TYR A 107 0.29 20.86 -1.61
N SER A 108 1.16 19.85 -1.64
CA SER A 108 0.87 18.58 -0.96
C SER A 108 1.02 18.74 0.56
N GLU A 109 0.02 18.28 1.30
CA GLU A 109 0.05 18.11 2.76
C GLU A 109 -0.05 16.63 3.13
N THR A 110 0.16 15.76 2.13
CA THR A 110 0.03 14.30 2.23
C THR A 110 1.37 13.69 2.60
N LEU A 111 1.38 12.81 3.58
CA LEU A 111 2.52 11.98 3.92
C LEU A 111 2.32 10.57 3.33
N PHE A 112 3.30 10.10 2.56
CA PHE A 112 3.34 8.72 2.09
C PHE A 112 4.18 7.87 3.04
N ILE A 113 3.61 6.76 3.53
CA ILE A 113 4.28 5.82 4.44
C ILE A 113 4.21 4.42 3.83
N HIS A 114 5.37 3.78 3.66
CA HIS A 114 5.41 2.38 3.28
C HIS A 114 5.23 1.46 4.49
N CYS A 115 4.47 0.40 4.32
CA CYS A 115 4.19 -0.57 5.38
C CYS A 115 5.25 -1.68 5.47
N GLY A 116 6.08 -1.84 4.43
CA GLY A 116 7.03 -2.95 4.32
C GLY A 116 6.34 -4.29 4.09
N GLY A 117 5.30 -4.27 3.25
CA GLY A 117 4.50 -5.40 2.81
C GLY A 117 3.07 -5.42 3.35
N LYS A 118 2.19 -6.09 2.62
CA LYS A 118 0.73 -6.13 2.89
C LYS A 118 0.33 -6.65 4.27
N HIS A 119 1.13 -7.55 4.86
CA HIS A 119 0.86 -8.11 6.20
C HIS A 119 0.84 -7.07 7.33
N ARG A 120 1.48 -5.91 7.13
CA ARG A 120 1.58 -4.85 8.14
C ARG A 120 0.55 -3.75 7.96
N MET A 121 -0.08 -3.67 6.77
CA MET A 121 -0.95 -2.56 6.40
C MET A 121 -2.09 -2.35 7.40
N ALA A 122 -2.81 -3.42 7.76
CA ALA A 122 -3.93 -3.34 8.70
C ALA A 122 -3.50 -2.80 10.07
N LYS A 123 -2.37 -3.26 10.59
CA LYS A 123 -1.85 -2.83 11.91
C LYS A 123 -1.48 -1.36 11.91
N ILE A 124 -0.77 -0.91 10.87
CA ILE A 124 -0.35 0.50 10.74
C ILE A 124 -1.57 1.39 10.54
N ALA A 125 -2.51 0.98 9.68
CA ALA A 125 -3.75 1.72 9.45
C ALA A 125 -4.57 1.90 10.74
N SER A 126 -4.79 0.80 11.49
CA SER A 126 -5.49 0.85 12.78
C SER A 126 -4.81 1.80 13.77
N ALA A 127 -3.48 1.74 13.86
CA ALA A 127 -2.71 2.61 14.75
C ALA A 127 -2.88 4.09 14.39
N LEU A 128 -2.73 4.46 13.14
CA LEU A 128 -2.88 5.84 12.68
C LEU A 128 -4.32 6.37 12.86
N ARG A 129 -5.31 5.55 12.51
CA ARG A 129 -6.72 5.92 12.67
C ARG A 129 -7.11 6.07 14.15
N SER A 130 -6.52 5.28 15.05
CA SER A 130 -6.72 5.44 16.50
C SER A 130 -6.16 6.76 17.05
N LEU A 131 -5.25 7.40 16.32
CA LEU A 131 -4.71 8.73 16.61
C LEU A 131 -5.46 9.87 15.89
N ASP A 132 -6.65 9.61 15.37
CA ASP A 132 -7.47 10.58 14.63
C ASP A 132 -6.73 11.15 13.39
N ILE A 133 -5.94 10.30 12.74
CA ILE A 133 -5.25 10.65 11.49
C ILE A 133 -6.12 10.20 10.31
N ASP A 134 -6.24 11.08 9.33
CA ASP A 134 -6.92 10.78 8.08
C ASP A 134 -6.02 9.88 7.23
N VAL A 135 -6.44 8.63 7.04
CA VAL A 135 -5.64 7.58 6.40
C VAL A 135 -6.32 7.08 5.15
N LYS A 136 -5.56 7.00 4.07
CA LYS A 136 -5.92 6.24 2.87
C LYS A 136 -4.92 5.10 2.68
N LEU A 137 -5.39 3.98 2.17
CA LEU A 137 -4.59 2.78 1.94
C LEU A 137 -4.59 2.42 0.46
N ILE A 138 -3.41 2.15 -0.08
CA ILE A 138 -3.21 1.77 -1.48
C ILE A 138 -2.52 0.39 -1.51
N PRO A 139 -3.29 -0.72 -1.44
CA PRO A 139 -2.74 -2.06 -1.56
C PRO A 139 -2.70 -2.50 -3.02
N ASP A 140 -1.72 -3.33 -3.37
CA ASP A 140 -1.70 -4.05 -4.63
C ASP A 140 -2.90 -5.00 -4.76
N LEU A 141 -3.30 -5.31 -5.99
CA LEU A 141 -4.46 -6.16 -6.26
C LEU A 141 -4.28 -7.59 -5.70
N ASP A 142 -3.06 -8.03 -5.50
CA ASP A 142 -2.73 -9.35 -4.97
C ASP A 142 -3.09 -9.51 -3.47
N VAL A 143 -3.49 -8.42 -2.80
CA VAL A 143 -4.03 -8.46 -1.44
C VAL A 143 -5.27 -9.36 -1.34
N LEU A 144 -6.02 -9.47 -2.43
CA LEU A 144 -7.20 -10.33 -2.52
C LEU A 144 -6.88 -11.84 -2.49
N ASN A 145 -5.61 -12.22 -2.68
CA ASN A 145 -5.19 -13.62 -2.64
C ASN A 145 -5.19 -14.24 -1.24
N ASP A 146 -5.18 -13.41 -0.20
CA ASP A 146 -5.18 -13.84 1.19
C ASP A 146 -6.36 -13.22 1.95
N GLU A 147 -7.38 -14.07 2.24
CA GLU A 147 -8.59 -13.63 2.94
C GLU A 147 -8.29 -13.01 4.31
N CYS A 148 -7.33 -13.59 5.04
CA CYS A 148 -6.97 -13.10 6.37
C CYS A 148 -6.39 -11.68 6.33
N ILE A 149 -5.48 -11.43 5.39
CA ILE A 149 -4.86 -10.11 5.20
C ILE A 149 -5.91 -9.12 4.73
N PHE A 150 -6.68 -9.48 3.70
CA PHE A 150 -7.68 -8.59 3.12
C PHE A 150 -8.79 -8.24 4.13
N LYS A 151 -9.29 -9.23 4.86
CA LYS A 151 -10.23 -9.02 5.97
C LYS A 151 -9.65 -8.09 7.04
N GLY A 152 -8.39 -8.32 7.44
CA GLY A 152 -7.70 -7.45 8.40
C GLY A 152 -7.63 -6.00 7.93
N ILE A 153 -7.31 -5.77 6.66
CA ILE A 153 -7.31 -4.44 6.05
C ILE A 153 -8.70 -3.82 6.07
N ALA A 154 -9.72 -4.53 5.57
CA ALA A 154 -11.09 -4.02 5.53
C ALA A 154 -11.60 -3.63 6.94
N THR A 155 -11.38 -4.50 7.92
CA THR A 155 -11.80 -4.24 9.30
C THR A 155 -11.02 -3.12 9.97
N SER A 156 -9.77 -2.86 9.57
CA SER A 156 -9.00 -1.70 10.07
C SER A 156 -9.55 -0.35 9.62
N PHE A 157 -10.46 -0.36 8.64
CA PHE A 157 -11.23 0.81 8.16
C PHE A 157 -12.71 0.75 8.56
N ASP A 158 -13.06 -0.09 9.55
CA ASP A 158 -14.41 -0.26 10.06
C ASP A 158 -15.40 -0.84 9.02
N VAL A 159 -14.91 -1.48 7.96
CA VAL A 159 -15.76 -2.20 7.01
C VAL A 159 -16.29 -3.46 7.67
N ASP A 160 -17.61 -3.63 7.68
CA ASP A 160 -18.21 -4.89 8.08
C ASP A 160 -17.86 -5.98 7.06
N TRP A 161 -17.04 -6.93 7.50
CA TRP A 161 -16.59 -8.03 6.64
C TRP A 161 -17.73 -8.83 6.02
N GLU A 162 -18.81 -9.08 6.77
CA GLU A 162 -19.94 -9.86 6.27
C GLU A 162 -20.67 -9.14 5.12
N SER A 163 -20.58 -7.81 5.05
CA SER A 163 -21.16 -7.02 3.95
C SER A 163 -20.47 -7.23 2.61
N ILE A 164 -19.16 -7.50 2.60
CA ILE A 164 -18.35 -7.67 1.38
C ILE A 164 -17.90 -9.11 1.13
N LYS A 165 -18.02 -9.99 2.10
CA LYS A 165 -17.55 -11.39 2.06
C LYS A 165 -18.14 -12.20 0.90
N LYS A 166 -19.41 -11.99 0.59
CA LYS A 166 -20.05 -12.66 -0.54
C LYS A 166 -19.38 -12.31 -1.86
N ASP A 167 -19.12 -11.03 -2.07
CA ASP A 167 -18.47 -10.54 -3.30
C ASP A 167 -17.01 -11.00 -3.35
N TYR A 168 -16.28 -10.95 -2.23
CA TYR A 168 -14.95 -11.53 -2.11
C TYR A 168 -14.91 -13.01 -2.49
N ASN A 169 -15.83 -13.84 -1.96
CA ASN A 169 -15.89 -15.25 -2.25
C ASN A 169 -16.18 -15.56 -3.74
N ILE A 170 -17.00 -14.73 -4.40
CA ILE A 170 -17.22 -14.84 -5.83
C ILE A 170 -15.91 -14.61 -6.59
N ILE A 171 -15.15 -13.58 -6.25
CA ILE A 171 -13.85 -13.27 -6.86
C ILE A 171 -12.86 -14.40 -6.58
N ALA A 172 -12.67 -14.78 -5.32
CA ALA A 172 -11.71 -15.80 -4.91
C ALA A 172 -12.02 -17.17 -5.57
N SER A 173 -13.28 -17.61 -5.61
CA SER A 173 -13.66 -18.87 -6.23
C SER A 173 -13.38 -18.89 -7.73
N ASN A 174 -13.59 -17.77 -8.43
CA ASN A 174 -13.26 -17.64 -9.85
C ASN A 174 -11.76 -17.65 -10.13
N LEU A 175 -10.95 -17.17 -9.18
CA LEU A 175 -9.50 -17.13 -9.31
C LEU A 175 -8.82 -18.43 -8.83
N HIS A 176 -9.42 -19.14 -7.88
CA HIS A 176 -8.93 -20.45 -7.43
C HIS A 176 -9.40 -21.60 -8.33
N SER A 177 -10.51 -21.44 -9.05
CA SER A 177 -11.08 -22.48 -9.91
C SER A 177 -10.30 -22.61 -11.22
N SER A 178 -9.29 -23.41 -11.21
CA SER A 178 -8.48 -23.95 -12.30
C SER A 178 -7.05 -23.41 -12.37
N LYS A 179 -6.12 -24.23 -11.87
CA LYS A 179 -4.80 -24.30 -12.52
C LYS A 179 -5.08 -24.80 -13.93
N GLU A 180 -4.68 -24.07 -14.96
CA GLU A 180 -4.69 -24.61 -16.30
C GLU A 180 -3.90 -25.92 -16.27
N ALA A 181 -4.55 -27.00 -16.67
CA ALA A 181 -3.88 -28.30 -16.71
C ALA A 181 -2.78 -28.21 -17.76
N VAL A 182 -1.56 -28.55 -17.39
CA VAL A 182 -0.46 -28.65 -18.35
C VAL A 182 -0.82 -29.69 -19.39
N ASP A 183 -0.83 -29.34 -20.67
CA ASP A 183 -1.04 -30.29 -21.75
C ASP A 183 0.11 -31.29 -21.75
N LYS A 184 -0.23 -32.56 -21.41
CA LYS A 184 0.75 -33.63 -21.29
C LYS A 184 1.49 -33.89 -22.60
N ASN A 185 0.80 -33.76 -23.75
CA ASN A 185 1.40 -34.03 -25.05
C ASN A 185 2.35 -32.91 -25.46
N LYS A 186 1.98 -31.64 -25.19
CA LYS A 186 2.82 -30.49 -25.43
C LYS A 186 4.08 -30.55 -24.56
N LEU A 187 3.93 -30.86 -23.26
CA LEU A 187 5.05 -31.02 -22.33
C LEU A 187 5.97 -32.17 -22.76
N LEU A 188 5.41 -33.34 -23.09
CA LEU A 188 6.18 -34.50 -23.54
C LEU A 188 6.97 -34.18 -24.81
N GLY A 189 6.34 -33.51 -25.79
CA GLY A 189 6.99 -33.10 -27.04
C GLY A 189 8.18 -32.20 -26.78
N MET A 190 7.99 -31.16 -25.95
CA MET A 190 9.05 -30.20 -25.60
C MET A 190 10.21 -30.84 -24.80
N VAL A 191 9.89 -31.65 -23.77
CA VAL A 191 10.91 -32.37 -23.00
C VAL A 191 11.69 -33.34 -23.90
N SER A 192 11.00 -34.09 -24.78
CA SER A 192 11.64 -34.98 -25.74
C SER A 192 12.55 -34.21 -26.71
N GLN A 193 12.13 -33.06 -27.20
CA GLN A 193 12.95 -32.22 -28.07
C GLN A 193 14.22 -31.76 -27.34
N ILE A 194 14.11 -31.20 -26.14
CA ILE A 194 15.24 -30.74 -25.32
C ILE A 194 16.24 -31.87 -25.06
N VAL A 195 15.73 -33.06 -24.69
CA VAL A 195 16.57 -34.23 -24.38
C VAL A 195 17.29 -34.74 -25.64
N ASN A 196 16.61 -34.76 -26.81
CA ASN A 196 17.20 -35.23 -28.05
C ASN A 196 18.18 -34.24 -28.69
N GLU A 197 18.01 -32.95 -28.45
CA GLU A 197 18.90 -31.89 -28.94
C GLU A 197 20.11 -31.65 -28.00
N SER A 198 20.05 -32.16 -26.78
CA SER A 198 21.17 -32.02 -25.81
C SER A 198 22.31 -32.98 -26.14
N GLU A 199 23.49 -32.43 -26.42
CA GLU A 199 24.72 -33.20 -26.69
C GLU A 199 25.36 -33.75 -25.41
N ASN A 200 24.95 -33.28 -24.24
CA ASN A 200 25.50 -33.68 -22.95
C ASN A 200 24.63 -34.74 -22.27
N PRO A 201 25.23 -35.70 -21.51
CA PRO A 201 24.47 -36.69 -20.76
C PRO A 201 23.63 -36.11 -19.64
N ASN A 202 23.91 -34.87 -19.24
CA ASN A 202 23.18 -34.14 -18.21
C ASN A 202 22.59 -32.84 -18.78
N LEU A 203 21.33 -32.54 -18.43
CA LEU A 203 20.68 -31.27 -18.82
C LEU A 203 21.40 -30.08 -18.19
N SER A 204 21.64 -29.06 -19.00
CA SER A 204 22.15 -27.77 -18.54
C SER A 204 21.12 -27.02 -17.68
N LEU A 205 21.58 -26.06 -16.87
CA LEU A 205 20.68 -25.19 -16.09
C LEU A 205 19.66 -24.44 -16.97
N LYS A 206 20.05 -24.08 -18.20
CA LYS A 206 19.16 -23.42 -19.17
C LYS A 206 18.02 -24.34 -19.60
N GLU A 207 18.34 -25.57 -19.95
CA GLU A 207 17.35 -26.61 -20.36
C GLU A 207 16.42 -26.95 -19.20
N ILE A 208 16.95 -27.13 -17.97
CA ILE A 208 16.18 -27.36 -16.76
C ILE A 208 15.22 -26.18 -16.49
N ASN A 209 15.68 -24.94 -16.65
CA ASN A 209 14.85 -23.78 -16.43
C ASN A 209 13.75 -23.64 -17.50
N THR A 210 14.02 -24.03 -18.75
CA THR A 210 13.00 -24.08 -19.82
C THR A 210 11.90 -25.09 -19.49
N ILE A 211 12.26 -26.29 -19.03
CA ILE A 211 11.28 -27.31 -18.60
C ILE A 211 10.47 -26.83 -17.39
N LYS A 212 11.14 -26.22 -16.41
CA LYS A 212 10.46 -25.65 -15.23
C LYS A 212 9.49 -24.54 -15.61
N ALA A 213 9.84 -23.69 -16.58
CA ALA A 213 8.97 -22.61 -17.05
C ALA A 213 7.67 -23.15 -17.67
N GLU A 214 7.73 -24.23 -18.46
CA GLU A 214 6.55 -24.85 -19.07
C GLU A 214 5.71 -25.62 -18.04
N LEU A 215 6.33 -26.15 -16.99
CA LEU A 215 5.62 -26.76 -15.85
C LEU A 215 4.97 -25.73 -14.93
N LYS A 216 5.45 -24.47 -15.00
CA LYS A 216 4.91 -23.37 -14.20
C LYS A 216 3.63 -22.87 -14.86
N THR A 217 2.52 -23.49 -14.51
CA THR A 217 1.21 -22.94 -14.86
C THR A 217 1.05 -21.61 -14.17
N GLU A 218 0.83 -20.56 -14.93
CA GLU A 218 0.51 -19.25 -14.39
C GLU A 218 -0.79 -19.34 -13.58
N SER A 219 -0.73 -19.03 -12.31
CA SER A 219 -1.94 -18.97 -11.51
C SER A 219 -2.78 -17.77 -11.98
N LYS A 220 -4.12 -17.88 -11.92
CA LYS A 220 -4.98 -16.73 -12.24
C LYS A 220 -4.66 -15.51 -11.36
N TRP A 221 -4.10 -15.73 -10.18
CA TRP A 221 -3.60 -14.68 -9.31
C TRP A 221 -2.35 -13.97 -9.88
N GLU A 222 -1.43 -14.71 -10.51
CA GLU A 222 -0.29 -14.11 -11.21
C GLU A 222 -0.75 -13.33 -12.45
N ALA A 223 -1.74 -13.84 -13.18
CA ALA A 223 -2.37 -13.12 -14.28
C ALA A 223 -3.07 -11.83 -13.80
N LEU A 224 -3.77 -11.88 -12.65
CA LEU A 224 -4.39 -10.73 -12.02
C LEU A 224 -3.36 -9.68 -11.60
N LYS A 225 -2.26 -10.12 -10.99
CA LYS A 225 -1.15 -9.25 -10.58
C LYS A 225 -0.53 -8.52 -11.77
N ARG A 226 -0.41 -9.20 -12.92
CA ARG A 226 0.25 -8.67 -14.13
C ARG A 226 -0.67 -7.83 -15.02
N ASN A 227 -1.96 -8.20 -15.09
CA ASN A 227 -2.93 -7.60 -16.01
C ASN A 227 -4.02 -6.79 -15.30
N GLY A 228 -3.97 -6.75 -13.96
CA GLY A 228 -4.93 -6.01 -13.17
C GLY A 228 -6.35 -6.57 -13.25
N ILE A 229 -7.32 -5.73 -12.99
CA ILE A 229 -8.75 -6.08 -12.98
C ILE A 229 -9.26 -6.58 -14.33
N THR A 230 -8.56 -6.31 -15.44
CA THR A 230 -8.92 -6.82 -16.77
C THR A 230 -8.75 -8.32 -16.90
N ALA A 231 -7.97 -8.96 -16.01
CA ALA A 231 -7.82 -10.41 -15.93
C ALA A 231 -8.95 -11.11 -15.17
N LEU A 232 -9.83 -10.34 -14.52
CA LEU A 232 -11.03 -10.92 -13.89
C LEU A 232 -11.97 -11.49 -14.96
N PRO A 233 -12.52 -12.69 -14.73
CA PRO A 233 -13.52 -13.25 -15.64
C PRO A 233 -14.71 -12.29 -15.79
N SER A 234 -15.17 -12.12 -17.03
CA SER A 234 -16.35 -11.31 -17.32
C SER A 234 -17.61 -11.91 -16.65
N GLY A 235 -18.48 -11.04 -16.15
CA GLY A 235 -19.72 -11.43 -15.48
C GLY A 235 -19.67 -11.24 -13.96
N ASP A 236 -20.03 -12.26 -13.18
CA ASP A 236 -20.25 -12.15 -11.74
C ASP A 236 -19.00 -11.69 -10.96
N ALA A 237 -17.80 -12.13 -11.35
CA ALA A 237 -16.57 -11.73 -10.69
C ALA A 237 -16.25 -10.24 -10.89
N THR A 238 -16.46 -9.72 -12.09
CA THR A 238 -16.27 -8.28 -12.38
C THR A 238 -17.29 -7.44 -11.62
N VAL A 239 -18.56 -7.84 -11.59
CA VAL A 239 -19.61 -7.12 -10.85
C VAL A 239 -19.36 -7.16 -9.35
N ALA A 240 -18.97 -8.31 -8.81
CA ALA A 240 -18.61 -8.46 -7.41
C ALA A 240 -17.43 -7.55 -7.03
N PHE A 241 -16.38 -7.51 -7.88
CA PHE A 241 -15.24 -6.62 -7.66
C PHE A 241 -15.68 -5.15 -7.63
N GLN A 242 -16.47 -4.70 -8.60
CA GLN A 242 -16.92 -3.30 -8.66
C GLN A 242 -17.71 -2.89 -7.42
N LYS A 243 -18.60 -3.75 -6.91
CA LYS A 243 -19.37 -3.49 -5.69
C LYS A 243 -18.47 -3.40 -4.46
N MET A 244 -17.56 -4.37 -4.33
CA MET A 244 -16.61 -4.41 -3.22
C MET A 244 -15.66 -3.21 -3.26
N ASP A 245 -15.09 -2.87 -4.43
CA ASP A 245 -14.18 -1.74 -4.64
C ASP A 245 -14.84 -0.41 -4.27
N GLN A 246 -16.14 -0.24 -4.59
CA GLN A 246 -16.88 0.97 -4.20
C GLN A 246 -16.96 1.11 -2.68
N VAL A 247 -17.33 0.04 -1.96
CA VAL A 247 -17.38 0.04 -0.48
C VAL A 247 -16.01 0.38 0.11
N LEU A 248 -14.94 -0.18 -0.46
CA LEU A 248 -13.57 0.07 -0.01
C LEU A 248 -13.14 1.53 -0.24
N ARG A 249 -13.43 2.07 -1.42
CA ARG A 249 -13.11 3.47 -1.77
C ARG A 249 -13.86 4.46 -0.87
N ASP A 250 -15.09 4.18 -0.52
CA ASP A 250 -15.91 5.04 0.35
C ASP A 250 -15.29 5.22 1.75
N VAL A 251 -14.49 4.25 2.19
CA VAL A 251 -13.78 4.29 3.48
C VAL A 251 -12.29 4.68 3.34
N GLY A 252 -11.77 4.85 2.13
CA GLY A 252 -10.39 5.26 1.89
C GLY A 252 -9.42 4.12 1.56
N ILE A 253 -9.90 2.96 1.11
CA ILE A 253 -9.06 1.86 0.60
C ILE A 253 -9.15 1.85 -0.92
N PHE A 254 -8.01 1.98 -1.61
CA PHE A 254 -7.91 2.08 -3.07
C PHE A 254 -7.02 0.97 -3.61
N ILE A 255 -7.60 -0.14 -4.06
CA ILE A 255 -6.85 -1.25 -4.65
C ILE A 255 -6.26 -0.81 -6.00
N VAL A 256 -4.98 -1.13 -6.26
CA VAL A 256 -4.30 -0.81 -7.52
C VAL A 256 -4.96 -1.55 -8.68
N PRO A 257 -5.63 -0.86 -9.61
CA PRO A 257 -6.47 -1.51 -10.62
C PRO A 257 -5.67 -2.26 -11.69
N VAL A 258 -4.42 -1.88 -11.91
CA VAL A 258 -3.53 -2.50 -12.92
C VAL A 258 -2.77 -3.72 -12.39
N GLY A 259 -2.92 -4.04 -11.09
CA GLY A 259 -2.27 -5.18 -10.44
C GLY A 259 -1.24 -4.75 -9.41
N GLU A 260 -0.15 -4.22 -9.86
CA GLU A 260 0.95 -3.65 -9.04
C GLU A 260 1.47 -2.35 -9.67
N LEU A 261 2.31 -1.59 -8.95
CA LEU A 261 2.83 -0.29 -9.39
C LEU A 261 3.44 -0.33 -10.79
N GLU A 262 4.27 -1.32 -11.07
CA GLU A 262 5.02 -1.45 -12.33
C GLU A 262 4.10 -1.61 -13.54
N CYS A 263 2.88 -2.07 -13.31
CA CYS A 263 1.89 -2.26 -14.37
C CYS A 263 1.29 -0.96 -14.91
N PHE A 264 1.50 0.18 -14.24
CA PHE A 264 1.10 1.50 -14.79
C PHE A 264 1.99 1.93 -15.97
N VAL A 265 3.28 1.52 -15.98
CA VAL A 265 4.22 1.88 -17.06
C VAL A 265 4.92 0.61 -17.57
N LYS A 266 4.17 -0.23 -18.28
CA LYS A 266 4.63 -1.56 -18.78
C LYS A 266 5.78 -1.49 -19.78
N GLN A 267 6.06 -0.31 -20.34
CA GLN A 267 7.14 -0.07 -21.29
C GLN A 267 8.53 -0.17 -20.63
N VAL A 268 8.59 0.00 -19.31
CA VAL A 268 9.83 -0.07 -18.53
C VAL A 268 9.82 -1.34 -17.71
N GLY A 269 10.75 -2.24 -18.00
CA GLY A 269 10.90 -3.48 -17.24
C GLY A 269 11.67 -3.29 -15.94
N GLY A 270 11.45 -4.17 -14.97
CA GLY A 270 12.11 -4.18 -13.67
C GLY A 270 11.09 -4.03 -12.53
N HIS A 271 11.58 -3.92 -11.31
CA HIS A 271 10.78 -3.78 -10.08
C HIS A 271 11.48 -2.85 -9.09
N GLY A 272 10.70 -2.30 -8.17
CA GLY A 272 11.19 -1.58 -7.02
C GLY A 272 11.86 -0.24 -7.35
N PRO A 273 12.81 0.23 -6.51
CA PRO A 273 13.42 1.56 -6.65
C PRO A 273 14.12 1.81 -8.00
N ASP A 274 14.74 0.77 -8.56
CA ASP A 274 15.40 0.86 -9.86
C ASP A 274 14.40 1.09 -11.00
N TRP A 275 13.22 0.50 -10.90
CA TRP A 275 12.14 0.72 -11.85
C TRP A 275 11.64 2.17 -11.79
N VAL A 276 11.40 2.71 -10.59
CA VAL A 276 10.96 4.11 -10.41
C VAL A 276 11.97 5.07 -11.06
N ASN A 277 13.26 4.89 -10.78
CA ASN A 277 14.31 5.72 -11.36
C ASN A 277 14.31 5.62 -12.90
N LYS A 278 14.26 4.41 -13.45
CA LYS A 278 14.21 4.20 -14.91
C LYS A 278 12.99 4.85 -15.57
N VAL A 279 11.83 4.77 -14.94
CA VAL A 279 10.61 5.41 -15.47
C VAL A 279 10.80 6.92 -15.54
N LEU A 280 11.26 7.54 -14.46
CA LEU A 280 11.44 8.99 -14.37
C LEU A 280 12.57 9.49 -15.28
N GLU A 281 13.62 8.69 -15.50
CA GLU A 281 14.70 8.99 -16.45
C GLU A 281 14.25 8.84 -17.90
N THR A 282 13.46 7.80 -18.21
CA THR A 282 12.98 7.54 -19.58
C THR A 282 11.91 8.54 -20.00
N TYR A 283 11.05 8.91 -19.08
CA TYR A 283 9.91 9.82 -19.28
C TYR A 283 9.98 10.99 -18.27
N PRO A 284 10.90 11.96 -18.44
CA PRO A 284 11.09 13.04 -17.47
C PRO A 284 9.94 14.05 -17.45
N ASP A 285 9.12 14.10 -18.50
CA ASP A 285 7.92 14.94 -18.55
C ASP A 285 6.74 14.19 -17.95
N LEU A 286 6.29 14.61 -16.77
CA LEU A 286 5.13 14.02 -16.09
C LEU A 286 3.79 14.31 -16.81
N ASP A 287 3.79 15.15 -17.84
CA ASP A 287 2.63 15.36 -18.72
C ASP A 287 2.52 14.31 -19.83
N ASP A 288 3.56 13.50 -20.03
CA ASP A 288 3.51 12.41 -21.00
C ASP A 288 2.31 11.47 -20.73
N LYS A 289 1.73 10.98 -21.83
CA LYS A 289 0.59 10.06 -21.82
C LYS A 289 0.86 8.74 -21.10
N VAL A 290 2.12 8.37 -20.96
CA VAL A 290 2.52 7.16 -20.23
C VAL A 290 2.06 7.21 -18.78
N TYR A 291 1.89 8.39 -18.22
CA TYR A 291 1.42 8.62 -16.85
C TYR A 291 -0.10 8.79 -16.72
N ASP A 292 -0.88 8.76 -17.82
CA ASP A 292 -2.31 9.10 -17.76
C ASP A 292 -3.10 8.14 -16.84
N GLU A 293 -2.74 6.86 -16.82
CA GLU A 293 -3.44 5.86 -16.00
C GLU A 293 -3.12 6.04 -14.52
N ILE A 294 -1.86 6.22 -14.15
CA ILE A 294 -1.47 6.48 -12.76
C ILE A 294 -1.96 7.85 -12.28
N LYS A 295 -1.94 8.89 -13.14
CA LYS A 295 -2.53 10.20 -12.82
C LYS A 295 -4.01 10.09 -12.49
N LYS A 296 -4.79 9.34 -13.29
CA LYS A 296 -6.21 9.09 -13.03
C LYS A 296 -6.43 8.36 -11.71
N PHE A 297 -5.62 7.36 -11.43
CA PHE A 297 -5.71 6.61 -10.20
C PHE A 297 -5.41 7.50 -8.97
N ILE A 298 -4.30 8.24 -8.97
CA ILE A 298 -3.93 9.11 -7.86
C ILE A 298 -4.91 10.28 -7.69
N ALA A 299 -5.46 10.83 -8.78
CA ALA A 299 -6.52 11.84 -8.68
C ALA A 299 -7.78 11.31 -7.98
N GLN A 300 -8.17 10.04 -8.23
CA GLN A 300 -9.27 9.41 -7.50
C GLN A 300 -8.94 9.22 -6.02
N VAL A 301 -7.71 8.78 -5.70
CA VAL A 301 -7.24 8.63 -4.32
C VAL A 301 -7.28 9.97 -3.58
N CYS A 302 -6.83 11.05 -4.23
CA CYS A 302 -6.81 12.39 -3.64
C CYS A 302 -8.18 13.10 -3.66
N CYS A 303 -9.23 12.47 -4.23
CA CYS A 303 -10.53 13.10 -4.45
C CYS A 303 -10.42 14.43 -5.25
N GLU A 304 -9.43 14.52 -6.13
CA GLU A 304 -9.23 15.69 -6.99
C GLU A 304 -9.89 15.47 -8.36
N ARG A 305 -10.54 16.51 -8.89
CA ARG A 305 -11.03 16.51 -10.27
C ARG A 305 -9.85 16.83 -11.19
N LEU A 306 -9.56 15.93 -12.13
CA LEU A 306 -8.63 16.19 -13.23
C LEU A 306 -9.17 17.22 -14.20
#